data_80d4ef9452b8998986e3dbdd04e9ebd0
#
_entry.id   80d4ef9452b8998986e3dbdd04e9ebd0
#
_cell.length_a   1.000
_cell.length_b   1.000
_cell.length_c   1.000
_cell.angle_alpha   90.00
_cell.angle_beta   90.00
_cell.angle_gamma   90.00
#
_symmetry.space_group_name_H-M   'P 1'
#
loop_
_entity.id
_entity.type
_entity.pdbx_description
1 polymer ?
#
loop_
_entity_poly.entity_id
_entity_poly.type
_entity_poly.pdbx_seq_one_letter_code
_entity_poly.pdbx_strand_id
1 'polypeptide(L)'
;MAIIFSRHVAEKLEKELSKLSVSEEQVREAVSQPDEVLYDSATGRYVALKWRKNLAVIYERRGGDIFIVTAIYSSKLESIVQRRRRAGRWI
;
A
#
# COMPACT_ATOMS: atom_id res chain seq x y z
N MET A 1 -9.19 -7.81 -14.17
CA MET A 1 -8.64 -7.73 -12.80
C MET A 1 -9.43 -6.71 -12.01
N ALA A 2 -10.01 -7.12 -10.89
CA ALA A 2 -10.73 -6.21 -10.01
C ALA A 2 -9.81 -5.76 -8.86
N ILE A 3 -9.97 -4.51 -8.44
CA ILE A 3 -9.30 -3.96 -7.26
C ILE A 3 -10.37 -3.79 -6.20
N ILE A 4 -10.25 -4.56 -5.11
CA ILE A 4 -11.24 -4.62 -4.05
C ILE A 4 -10.64 -3.97 -2.81
N PHE A 5 -11.35 -3.02 -2.23
CA PHE A 5 -10.91 -2.33 -1.01
C PHE A 5 -11.45 -3.05 0.22
N SER A 6 -10.56 -3.39 1.15
CA SER A 6 -10.99 -3.92 2.43
C SER A 6 -11.81 -2.88 3.18
N ARG A 7 -12.63 -3.35 4.11
CA ARG A 7 -13.40 -2.46 4.97
C ARG A 7 -12.47 -1.52 5.75
N HIS A 8 -11.36 -2.05 6.23
CA HIS A 8 -10.36 -1.26 6.97
C HIS A 8 -9.81 -0.11 6.14
N VAL A 9 -9.37 -0.38 4.90
CA VAL A 9 -8.79 0.67 4.07
C VAL A 9 -9.86 1.66 3.60
N ALA A 10 -11.07 1.20 3.34
CA ALA A 10 -12.17 2.08 2.96
C ALA A 10 -12.48 3.07 4.09
N GLU A 11 -12.53 2.60 5.32
CA GLU A 11 -12.74 3.46 6.48
C GLU A 11 -11.56 4.41 6.70
N LYS A 12 -10.34 3.92 6.51
CA LYS A 12 -9.14 4.74 6.65
C LYS A 12 -9.10 5.86 5.61
N LEU A 13 -9.50 5.57 4.38
CA LEU A 13 -9.61 6.57 3.32
C LEU A 13 -10.61 7.66 3.70
N GLU A 14 -11.74 7.27 4.26
CA GLU A 14 -12.78 8.21 4.65
C GLU A 14 -12.36 9.07 5.84
N LYS A 15 -11.76 8.47 6.87
CA LYS A 15 -11.52 9.14 8.16
C LYS A 15 -10.16 9.80 8.29
N GLU A 16 -9.12 9.22 7.70
CA GLU A 16 -7.75 9.67 7.89
C GLU A 16 -7.09 10.15 6.60
N LEU A 17 -7.09 9.30 5.59
CA LEU A 17 -6.32 9.56 4.38
C LEU A 17 -6.88 10.72 3.57
N SER A 18 -8.18 10.95 3.61
CA SER A 18 -8.79 12.10 2.94
C SER A 18 -8.28 13.42 3.50
N LYS A 19 -8.01 13.48 4.81
CA LYS A 19 -7.45 14.67 5.46
C LYS A 19 -6.02 14.94 5.01
N LEU A 20 -5.32 13.90 4.54
CA LEU A 20 -3.95 13.98 4.05
C LEU A 20 -3.92 14.10 2.52
N SER A 21 -5.07 14.34 1.91
CA SER A 21 -5.24 14.46 0.46
C SER A 21 -4.89 13.16 -0.28
N VAL A 22 -5.07 12.03 0.36
CA VAL A 22 -4.93 10.72 -0.28
C VAL A 22 -6.31 10.19 -0.65
N SER A 23 -6.53 9.98 -1.93
CA SER A 23 -7.81 9.53 -2.48
C SER A 23 -7.77 8.04 -2.83
N GLU A 24 -8.96 7.46 -3.01
CA GLU A 24 -9.11 6.11 -3.53
C GLU A 24 -8.39 5.94 -4.86
N GLU A 25 -8.48 6.97 -5.71
CA GLU A 25 -7.85 6.94 -7.03
C GLU A 25 -6.33 6.84 -6.95
N GLN A 26 -5.72 7.54 -5.99
CA GLN A 26 -4.28 7.47 -5.76
C GLN A 26 -3.85 6.09 -5.27
N VAL A 27 -4.68 5.44 -4.45
CA VAL A 27 -4.43 4.08 -3.99
C VAL A 27 -4.51 3.11 -5.17
N ARG A 28 -5.50 3.26 -6.05
CA ARG A 28 -5.62 2.45 -7.27
C ARG A 28 -4.42 2.64 -8.18
N GLU A 29 -3.98 3.87 -8.36
CA GLU A 29 -2.80 4.18 -9.17
C GLU A 29 -1.54 3.53 -8.61
N ALA A 30 -1.35 3.58 -7.30
CA ALA A 30 -0.18 2.99 -6.66
C ALA A 30 -0.08 1.49 -6.93
N VAL A 31 -1.21 0.80 -6.96
CA VAL A 31 -1.26 -0.64 -7.24
C VAL A 31 -1.09 -0.92 -8.73
N SER A 32 -1.67 -0.07 -9.59
CA SER A 32 -1.64 -0.27 -11.04
C SER A 32 -0.32 0.15 -11.66
N GLN A 33 0.31 1.20 -11.14
CA GLN A 33 1.55 1.76 -11.67
C GLN A 33 2.53 2.07 -10.55
N PRO A 34 2.97 1.06 -9.80
CA PRO A 34 3.89 1.28 -8.68
C PRO A 34 5.28 1.67 -9.17
N ASP A 35 5.99 2.46 -8.37
CA ASP A 35 7.40 2.70 -8.60
C ASP A 35 8.23 1.46 -8.27
N GLU A 36 7.77 0.74 -7.23
CA GLU A 36 8.45 -0.47 -6.78
C GLU A 36 7.42 -1.35 -6.06
N VAL A 37 7.58 -2.68 -6.17
CA VAL A 37 6.74 -3.63 -5.44
C VAL A 37 7.64 -4.49 -4.56
N LEU A 38 7.32 -4.53 -3.28
CA LEU A 38 8.01 -5.38 -2.32
C LEU A 38 7.10 -6.52 -1.86
N TYR A 39 7.69 -7.55 -1.29
CA TYR A 39 6.98 -8.69 -0.76
C TYR A 39 7.18 -8.76 0.76
N ASP A 40 6.08 -8.92 1.50
CA ASP A 40 6.10 -9.08 2.95
C ASP A 40 6.19 -10.57 3.28
N SER A 41 7.37 -11.02 3.66
CA SER A 41 7.63 -12.44 3.93
C SER A 41 6.87 -12.97 5.15
N ALA A 42 6.47 -12.09 6.06
CA ALA A 42 5.75 -12.49 7.27
C ALA A 42 4.27 -12.79 7.00
N THR A 43 3.66 -12.08 6.05
CA THR A 43 2.22 -12.17 5.79
C THR A 43 1.87 -12.73 4.42
N GLY A 44 2.83 -12.80 3.49
CA GLY A 44 2.57 -13.18 2.11
C GLY A 44 1.91 -12.08 1.29
N ARG A 45 1.92 -10.85 1.78
CA ARG A 45 1.32 -9.71 1.09
C ARG A 45 2.34 -8.95 0.27
N TYR A 46 1.85 -8.13 -0.63
CA TYR A 46 2.67 -7.26 -1.45
C TYR A 46 2.55 -5.82 -1.00
N VAL A 47 3.59 -5.03 -1.28
CA VAL A 47 3.64 -3.61 -0.92
C VAL A 47 3.97 -2.84 -2.19
N ALA A 48 3.01 -2.07 -2.68
CA ALA A 48 3.20 -1.19 -3.83
C ALA A 48 3.60 0.19 -3.34
N LEU A 49 4.74 0.69 -3.84
CA LEU A 49 5.30 1.96 -3.39
C LEU A 49 5.14 3.03 -4.46
N LYS A 50 4.68 4.20 -4.04
CA LYS A 50 4.70 5.44 -4.82
C LYS A 50 5.50 6.46 -4.03
N TRP A 51 6.79 6.55 -4.31
CA TRP A 51 7.71 7.37 -3.53
C TRP A 51 7.33 8.85 -3.51
N ARG A 52 6.96 9.41 -4.66
CA ARG A 52 6.61 10.83 -4.76
C ARG A 52 5.32 11.18 -4.03
N LYS A 53 4.46 10.19 -3.82
CA LYS A 53 3.20 10.37 -3.11
C LYS A 53 3.31 9.98 -1.64
N ASN A 54 4.49 9.55 -1.19
CA ASN A 54 4.71 9.06 0.18
C ASN A 54 3.73 7.96 0.55
N LEU A 55 3.38 7.10 -0.41
CA LEU A 55 2.31 6.13 -0.27
C LEU A 55 2.82 4.71 -0.46
N ALA A 56 2.46 3.84 0.48
CA ALA A 56 2.66 2.40 0.37
C ALA A 56 1.31 1.72 0.51
N VAL A 57 0.96 0.87 -0.44
CA VAL A 57 -0.32 0.15 -0.44
C VAL A 57 -0.04 -1.33 -0.24
N ILE A 58 -0.58 -1.89 0.83
CA ILE A 58 -0.41 -3.30 1.17
C ILE A 58 -1.61 -4.06 0.64
N TYR A 59 -1.35 -5.08 -0.18
CA TYR A 59 -2.41 -5.82 -0.83
C TYR A 59 -2.11 -7.31 -0.92
N GLU A 60 -3.18 -8.08 -1.14
CA GLU A 60 -3.10 -9.52 -1.40
C GLU A 60 -3.53 -9.79 -2.84
N ARG A 61 -2.94 -10.81 -3.44
CA ARG A 61 -3.43 -11.33 -4.72
C ARG A 61 -4.39 -12.47 -4.43
N ARG A 62 -5.60 -12.35 -4.97
CA ARG A 62 -6.64 -13.37 -4.83
C ARG A 62 -7.13 -13.76 -6.23
N GLY A 63 -6.56 -14.85 -6.76
CA GLY A 63 -6.81 -15.21 -8.15
C GLY A 63 -6.31 -14.11 -9.07
N GLY A 64 -7.15 -13.61 -9.97
CA GLY A 64 -6.81 -12.49 -10.84
C GLY A 64 -7.07 -11.12 -10.22
N ASP A 65 -7.53 -11.07 -8.96
CA ASP A 65 -7.93 -9.83 -8.32
C ASP A 65 -6.90 -9.34 -7.31
N ILE A 66 -6.99 -8.06 -6.99
CA ILE A 66 -6.16 -7.42 -5.97
C ILE A 66 -7.07 -6.98 -4.83
N PHE A 67 -6.74 -7.44 -3.62
CA PHE A 67 -7.47 -7.08 -2.41
C PHE A 67 -6.59 -6.14 -1.58
N ILE A 68 -6.98 -4.88 -1.47
CA ILE A 68 -6.21 -3.87 -0.74
C ILE A 68 -6.50 -3.98 0.74
N VAL A 69 -5.46 -4.30 1.51
CA VAL A 69 -5.56 -4.52 2.95
C VAL A 69 -5.49 -3.20 3.69
N THR A 70 -4.49 -2.39 3.38
CA THR A 70 -4.31 -1.08 4.01
C THR A 70 -3.40 -0.21 3.16
N ALA A 71 -3.31 1.06 3.53
CA ALA A 71 -2.40 2.00 2.90
C ALA A 71 -1.70 2.82 3.99
N ILE A 72 -0.43 3.12 3.76
CA ILE A 72 0.39 3.91 4.65
C ILE A 72 0.79 5.18 3.91
N TYR A 73 0.49 6.33 4.49
CA TYR A 73 0.95 7.61 3.99
C TYR A 73 1.90 8.22 5.03
N SER A 74 3.13 8.49 4.63
CA SER A 74 4.12 9.06 5.56
C SER A 74 5.20 9.81 4.81
N SER A 75 5.54 10.99 5.29
CA SER A 75 6.70 11.75 4.81
C SER A 75 8.01 11.03 5.11
N LYS A 76 7.98 10.02 5.99
CA LYS A 76 9.15 9.19 6.35
C LYS A 76 9.07 7.80 5.73
N LEU A 77 8.39 7.68 4.60
CA LEU A 77 8.18 6.39 3.96
C LEU A 77 9.49 5.65 3.68
N GLU A 78 10.50 6.37 3.19
CA GLU A 78 11.80 5.76 2.90
C GLU A 78 12.42 5.13 4.14
N SER A 79 12.36 5.81 5.28
CA SER A 79 12.87 5.27 6.55
C SER A 79 12.09 4.04 6.99
N ILE A 80 10.78 4.06 6.81
CA ILE A 80 9.92 2.91 7.15
C ILE A 80 10.29 1.71 6.30
N VAL A 81 10.45 1.90 5.00
CA VAL A 81 10.80 0.84 4.06
C VAL A 81 12.17 0.26 4.39
N GLN A 82 13.16 1.12 4.61
CA GLN A 82 14.52 0.66 4.94
C GLN A 82 14.55 -0.18 6.22
N ARG A 83 13.80 0.24 7.22
CA ARG A 83 13.72 -0.47 8.49
C ARG A 83 13.13 -1.87 8.32
N ARG A 84 12.07 -1.97 7.51
CA ARG A 84 11.44 -3.25 7.22
C ARG A 84 12.33 -4.16 6.38
N ARG A 85 13.10 -3.58 5.46
CA ARG A 85 14.07 -4.32 4.67
C ARG A 85 15.21 -4.87 5.51
N ARG A 86 15.74 -4.08 6.43
CA ARG A 86 16.80 -4.55 7.34
C ARG A 86 16.33 -5.69 8.23
N ALA A 87 15.07 -5.65 8.62
CA ALA A 87 14.48 -6.71 9.42
C ALA A 87 14.16 -7.97 8.57
N GLY A 88 14.40 -7.91 7.26
CA GLY A 88 14.10 -9.03 6.36
C GLY A 88 12.61 -9.21 6.10
N ARG A 89 11.79 -8.23 6.48
CA ARG A 89 10.34 -8.35 6.39
C ARG A 89 9.82 -7.99 5.01
N TRP A 90 10.36 -6.94 4.43
CA TRP A 90 10.01 -6.52 3.07
C TRP A 90 11.21 -6.76 2.14
N ILE A 91 10.99 -7.53 1.10
CA ILE A 91 12.03 -7.88 0.14
C ILE A 91 11.64 -7.59 -1.31
#